data_3871300b0abac4c06455fff6d43ca4d0
#
_entry.id   3871300b0abac4c06455fff6d43ca4d0
#
_cell.length_a   1.000
_cell.length_b   1.000
_cell.length_c   1.000
_cell.angle_alpha   90.00
_cell.angle_beta   90.00
_cell.angle_gamma   90.00
#
_symmetry.space_group_name_H-M   'P 1'
#
loop_
_entity.id
_entity.type
_entity.pdbx_description
1 polymer ?
#
loop_
_entity_poly.entity_id
_entity_poly.type
_entity_poly.pdbx_seq_one_letter_code
_entity_poly.pdbx_strand_id
1 'polypeptide(L)'
;AREAARAARAKLAQGIDPIEDARRARARLVAEIHTSMTFGEAAKRYIASHEKGWKNAKHAQQWQRSLDMYATPVLGKMPVRDISLAMVLKVLEPIWSSKTETATRLRGRIESIIDWAIARGYRTDSN
;
A
#
# COMPACT_ATOMS: atom_id res chain seq x y z
N ALA A 1 -30.52 1.82 29.98
CA ALA A 1 -31.48 1.40 28.96
C ALA A 1 -32.24 2.59 28.38
N ARG A 2 -32.70 3.54 29.20
CA ARG A 2 -33.44 4.73 28.73
C ARG A 2 -32.54 5.70 27.98
N GLU A 3 -31.29 5.85 28.40
CA GLU A 3 -30.33 6.72 27.74
C GLU A 3 -29.95 6.24 26.35
N ALA A 4 -29.77 4.95 26.16
CA ALA A 4 -29.47 4.36 24.86
C ALA A 4 -30.65 4.57 23.89
N ALA A 5 -31.89 4.42 24.37
CA ALA A 5 -33.08 4.64 23.55
C ALA A 5 -33.24 6.11 23.17
N ARG A 6 -32.93 7.04 24.09
CA ARG A 6 -32.95 8.48 23.79
C ARG A 6 -31.87 8.87 22.77
N ALA A 7 -30.67 8.31 22.91
CA ALA A 7 -29.58 8.56 21.96
C ALA A 7 -29.95 8.06 20.56
N ALA A 8 -30.55 6.88 20.45
CA ALA A 8 -31.01 6.33 19.19
C ALA A 8 -32.11 7.18 18.56
N ARG A 9 -33.07 7.63 19.36
CA ARG A 9 -34.15 8.51 18.91
C ARG A 9 -33.63 9.89 18.47
N ALA A 10 -32.65 10.43 19.19
CA ALA A 10 -32.03 11.71 18.83
C ALA A 10 -31.33 11.61 17.48
N LYS A 11 -30.61 10.51 17.21
CA LYS A 11 -29.99 10.26 15.92
C LYS A 11 -31.02 10.12 14.81
N LEU A 12 -32.10 9.38 15.05
CA LEU A 12 -33.18 9.24 14.07
C LEU A 12 -33.87 10.58 13.79
N ALA A 13 -34.08 11.38 14.82
CA ALA A 13 -34.68 12.73 14.70
C ALA A 13 -33.78 13.67 13.89
N GLN A 14 -32.47 13.46 13.93
CA GLN A 14 -31.50 14.21 13.14
C GLN A 14 -31.27 13.64 11.73
N GLY A 15 -32.01 12.57 11.39
CA GLY A 15 -31.84 11.90 10.10
C GLY A 15 -30.67 10.93 10.05
N ILE A 16 -30.10 10.54 11.20
CA ILE A 16 -28.98 9.60 11.30
C ILE A 16 -29.51 8.22 11.72
N ASP A 17 -29.35 7.24 10.83
CA ASP A 17 -29.68 5.85 11.12
C ASP A 17 -28.52 5.20 11.88
N PRO A 18 -28.74 4.60 13.09
CA PRO A 18 -27.67 3.90 13.81
C PRO A 18 -27.00 2.78 13.03
N ILE A 19 -27.73 2.06 12.18
CA ILE A 19 -27.18 1.00 11.35
C ILE A 19 -26.27 1.58 10.27
N GLU A 20 -26.69 2.66 9.62
CA GLU A 20 -25.89 3.39 8.64
C GLU A 20 -24.63 3.98 9.26
N ASP A 21 -24.74 4.54 10.48
CA ASP A 21 -23.62 5.10 11.21
C ASP A 21 -22.56 4.02 11.51
N ALA A 22 -23.00 2.84 11.97
CA ALA A 22 -22.12 1.70 12.21
C ALA A 22 -21.45 1.19 10.92
N ARG A 23 -22.19 1.19 9.82
CA ARG A 23 -21.68 0.79 8.51
C ARG A 23 -20.60 1.76 8.02
N ARG A 24 -20.82 3.05 8.16
CA ARG A 24 -19.85 4.10 7.80
C ARG A 24 -18.59 4.00 8.66
N ALA A 25 -18.73 3.72 9.95
CA ALA A 25 -17.61 3.54 10.86
C ALA A 25 -16.74 2.35 10.45
N ARG A 26 -17.36 1.22 10.08
CA ARG A 26 -16.65 0.04 9.56
C ARG A 26 -15.95 0.34 8.25
N ALA A 27 -16.63 1.05 7.35
CA ALA A 27 -16.07 1.41 6.05
C ALA A 27 -14.83 2.29 6.23
N ARG A 28 -14.85 3.24 7.19
CA ARG A 28 -13.71 4.07 7.51
C ARG A 28 -12.54 3.27 8.06
N LEU A 29 -12.81 2.29 8.96
CA LEU A 29 -11.77 1.42 9.50
C LEU A 29 -11.12 0.57 8.41
N VAL A 30 -11.91 0.00 7.52
CA VAL A 30 -11.40 -0.77 6.38
C VAL A 30 -10.55 0.12 5.48
N ALA A 31 -11.00 1.34 5.19
CA ALA A 31 -10.26 2.30 4.39
C ALA A 31 -8.94 2.68 5.05
N GLU A 32 -8.92 2.89 6.37
CA GLU A 32 -7.70 3.18 7.12
C GLU A 32 -6.70 2.04 7.05
N ILE A 33 -7.16 0.79 7.20
CA ILE A 33 -6.31 -0.39 7.08
C ILE A 33 -5.71 -0.46 5.68
N HIS A 34 -6.51 -0.22 4.63
CA HIS A 34 -6.04 -0.20 3.25
C HIS A 34 -5.00 0.90 3.01
N THR A 35 -5.26 2.12 3.49
CA THR A 35 -4.35 3.24 3.28
C THR A 35 -3.09 3.16 4.14
N SER A 36 -3.08 2.32 5.19
CA SER A 36 -1.89 2.11 6.03
C SER A 36 -0.99 0.96 5.56
N MET A 37 -1.33 0.31 4.44
CA MET A 37 -0.52 -0.77 3.86
C MET A 37 0.93 -0.31 3.64
N THR A 38 1.89 -1.03 4.21
CA THR A 38 3.31 -0.70 4.03
C THR A 38 3.80 -1.14 2.65
N PHE A 39 4.86 -0.48 2.17
CA PHE A 39 5.49 -0.87 0.91
C PHE A 39 6.00 -2.31 0.95
N GLY A 40 6.59 -2.74 2.06
CA GLY A 40 7.07 -4.12 2.22
C GLY A 40 5.95 -5.14 2.08
N GLU A 41 4.80 -4.87 2.69
CA GLU A 41 3.63 -5.74 2.57
C GLU A 41 3.04 -5.73 1.16
N ALA A 42 2.96 -4.55 0.54
CA ALA A 42 2.50 -4.40 -0.84
C ALA A 42 3.41 -5.17 -1.81
N ALA A 43 4.71 -5.10 -1.61
CA ALA A 43 5.69 -5.83 -2.42
C ALA A 43 5.49 -7.34 -2.33
N LYS A 44 5.30 -7.87 -1.13
CA LYS A 44 5.03 -9.30 -0.92
C LYS A 44 3.75 -9.74 -1.63
N ARG A 45 2.70 -8.96 -1.52
CA ARG A 45 1.41 -9.26 -2.16
C ARG A 45 1.50 -9.17 -3.67
N TYR A 46 2.24 -8.20 -4.19
CA TYR A 46 2.48 -8.06 -5.62
C TYR A 46 3.18 -9.31 -6.17
N ILE A 47 4.27 -9.70 -5.54
CA ILE A 47 5.04 -10.88 -5.96
C ILE A 47 4.18 -12.13 -5.89
N ALA A 48 3.45 -12.34 -4.79
CA ALA A 48 2.58 -13.50 -4.64
C ALA A 48 1.49 -13.58 -5.72
N SER A 49 0.95 -12.43 -6.13
CA SER A 49 -0.10 -12.39 -7.15
C SER A 49 0.42 -12.60 -8.57
N HIS A 50 1.69 -12.34 -8.82
CA HIS A 50 2.30 -12.41 -10.15
C HIS A 50 3.21 -13.62 -10.37
N GLU A 51 3.72 -14.25 -9.31
CA GLU A 51 4.72 -15.31 -9.43
C GLU A 51 4.26 -16.51 -10.27
N LYS A 52 2.97 -16.84 -10.23
CA LYS A 52 2.42 -17.96 -11.01
C LYS A 52 2.42 -17.68 -12.51
N GLY A 53 2.36 -16.42 -12.90
CA GLY A 53 2.42 -16.01 -14.31
C GLY A 53 3.83 -15.87 -14.84
N TRP A 54 4.84 -15.91 -13.98
CA TRP A 54 6.23 -15.79 -14.39
C TRP A 54 6.79 -17.15 -14.80
N LYS A 55 7.49 -17.16 -15.93
CA LYS A 55 8.02 -18.40 -16.54
C LYS A 55 9.10 -19.07 -15.69
N ASN A 56 9.77 -18.32 -14.82
CA ASN A 56 10.91 -18.82 -14.05
C ASN A 56 10.72 -18.45 -12.57
N ALA A 57 10.78 -19.47 -11.69
CA ALA A 57 10.69 -19.26 -10.24
C ALA A 57 11.78 -18.33 -9.70
N LYS A 58 12.94 -18.28 -10.34
CA LYS A 58 14.03 -17.38 -9.98
C LYS A 58 13.63 -15.90 -10.13
N HIS A 59 12.70 -15.60 -11.02
CA HIS A 59 12.23 -14.24 -11.25
C HIS A 59 11.61 -13.65 -9.97
N ALA A 60 10.75 -14.40 -9.29
CA ALA A 60 10.15 -13.97 -8.02
C ALA A 60 11.23 -13.75 -6.95
N GLN A 61 12.22 -14.64 -6.88
CA GLN A 61 13.33 -14.52 -5.94
C GLN A 61 14.18 -13.28 -6.22
N GLN A 62 14.44 -12.97 -7.49
CA GLN A 62 15.20 -11.79 -7.90
C GLN A 62 14.46 -10.51 -7.51
N TRP A 63 13.14 -10.46 -7.73
CA TRP A 63 12.31 -9.34 -7.31
C TRP A 63 12.40 -9.13 -5.81
N GLN A 64 12.16 -10.18 -5.03
CA GLN A 64 12.17 -10.10 -3.58
C GLN A 64 13.54 -9.68 -3.05
N ARG A 65 14.59 -10.28 -3.58
CA ARG A 65 15.97 -9.99 -3.16
C ARG A 65 16.36 -8.55 -3.44
N SER A 66 16.05 -8.02 -4.63
CA SER A 66 16.40 -6.64 -4.96
C SER A 66 15.63 -5.64 -4.10
N LEU A 67 14.37 -5.93 -3.82
CA LEU A 67 13.55 -5.08 -2.95
C LEU A 67 14.05 -5.13 -1.51
N ASP A 68 14.36 -6.31 -0.98
CA ASP A 68 14.86 -6.48 0.38
C ASP A 68 16.23 -5.81 0.57
N MET A 69 17.07 -5.85 -0.44
CA MET A 69 18.42 -5.30 -0.37
C MET A 69 18.44 -3.78 -0.42
N TYR A 70 17.64 -3.16 -1.30
CA TYR A 70 17.71 -1.73 -1.59
C TYR A 70 16.51 -0.93 -1.12
N ALA A 71 15.31 -1.41 -1.37
CA ALA A 71 14.08 -0.67 -1.10
C ALA A 71 13.58 -0.82 0.34
N THR A 72 13.58 -2.02 0.88
CA THR A 72 13.05 -2.31 2.21
C THR A 72 13.72 -1.49 3.33
N PRO A 73 15.05 -1.30 3.35
CA PRO A 73 15.67 -0.47 4.38
C PRO A 73 15.18 0.97 4.43
N VAL A 74 14.70 1.51 3.30
CA VAL A 74 14.22 2.89 3.21
C VAL A 74 12.70 2.95 3.21
N LEU A 75 12.03 2.11 2.42
CA LEU A 75 10.59 2.18 2.15
C LEU A 75 9.77 1.11 2.85
N GLY A 76 10.39 0.02 3.32
CA GLY A 76 9.67 -1.18 3.75
C GLY A 76 8.61 -0.98 4.80
N LYS A 77 8.87 -0.13 5.80
CA LYS A 77 7.95 0.16 6.90
C LYS A 77 7.04 1.36 6.61
N MET A 78 7.26 2.04 5.50
CA MET A 78 6.51 3.23 5.16
C MET A 78 5.18 2.86 4.51
N PRO A 79 4.07 3.52 4.88
CA PRO A 79 2.81 3.33 4.16
C PRO A 79 2.99 3.66 2.69
N VAL A 80 2.47 2.81 1.81
CA VAL A 80 2.63 2.98 0.36
C VAL A 80 2.04 4.30 -0.13
N ARG A 81 1.03 4.84 0.57
CA ARG A 81 0.42 6.14 0.26
C ARG A 81 1.35 7.32 0.50
N ASP A 82 2.34 7.15 1.39
CA ASP A 82 3.25 8.23 1.80
C ASP A 82 4.57 8.25 1.02
N ILE A 83 4.76 7.29 0.12
CA ILE A 83 5.98 7.21 -0.68
C ILE A 83 5.97 8.31 -1.75
N SER A 84 6.96 9.19 -1.70
CA SER A 84 7.14 10.27 -2.66
C SER A 84 8.27 9.94 -3.63
N LEU A 85 8.34 10.71 -4.72
CA LEU A 85 9.45 10.60 -5.67
C LEU A 85 10.81 10.79 -4.98
N ALA A 86 10.89 11.75 -4.05
CA ALA A 86 12.12 12.01 -3.29
C ALA A 86 12.62 10.77 -2.55
N MET A 87 11.71 9.99 -1.99
CA MET A 87 12.05 8.76 -1.27
C MET A 87 12.50 7.64 -2.20
N VAL A 88 11.88 7.52 -3.36
CA VAL A 88 12.31 6.56 -4.38
C VAL A 88 13.71 6.92 -4.86
N LEU A 89 13.97 8.20 -5.11
CA LEU A 89 15.30 8.68 -5.50
C LEU A 89 16.34 8.38 -4.42
N LYS A 90 15.96 8.49 -3.16
CA LYS A 90 16.84 8.17 -2.03
C LYS A 90 17.25 6.69 -2.03
N VAL A 91 16.38 5.79 -2.46
CA VAL A 91 16.70 4.37 -2.65
C VAL A 91 17.68 4.18 -3.80
N LEU A 92 17.48 4.87 -4.91
CA LEU A 92 18.22 4.66 -6.15
C LEU A 92 19.56 5.39 -6.20
N GLU A 93 19.66 6.52 -5.53
CA GLU A 93 20.85 7.37 -5.56
C GLU A 93 22.15 6.63 -5.27
N PRO A 94 22.25 5.79 -4.19
CA PRO A 94 23.49 5.10 -3.88
C PRO A 94 23.98 4.14 -4.98
N ILE A 95 23.08 3.63 -5.81
CA ILE A 95 23.41 2.63 -6.83
C ILE A 95 23.32 3.17 -8.26
N TRP A 96 22.86 4.41 -8.42
CA TRP A 96 22.57 4.96 -9.74
C TRP A 96 23.79 4.99 -10.67
N SER A 97 24.94 5.45 -10.18
CA SER A 97 26.14 5.56 -10.99
C SER A 97 26.97 4.28 -11.04
N SER A 98 26.97 3.49 -9.94
CA SER A 98 27.80 2.28 -9.86
C SER A 98 27.11 1.04 -10.43
N LYS A 99 25.78 0.99 -10.37
CA LYS A 99 24.97 -0.15 -10.81
C LYS A 99 23.71 0.35 -11.54
N THR A 100 23.93 1.04 -12.64
CA THR A 100 22.85 1.71 -13.39
C THR A 100 21.75 0.75 -13.84
N GLU A 101 22.08 -0.44 -14.33
CA GLU A 101 21.08 -1.42 -14.74
C GLU A 101 20.24 -1.91 -13.56
N THR A 102 20.90 -2.18 -12.43
CA THR A 102 20.20 -2.59 -11.20
C THR A 102 19.25 -1.49 -10.73
N ALA A 103 19.72 -0.24 -10.74
CA ALA A 103 18.91 0.92 -10.36
C ALA A 103 17.68 1.07 -11.27
N THR A 104 17.87 0.93 -12.58
CA THR A 104 16.77 1.03 -13.55
C THR A 104 15.73 -0.07 -13.35
N ARG A 105 16.16 -1.31 -13.14
CA ARG A 105 15.26 -2.43 -12.86
C ARG A 105 14.52 -2.23 -11.56
N LEU A 106 15.22 -1.80 -10.53
CA LEU A 106 14.63 -1.56 -9.22
C LEU A 106 13.59 -0.44 -9.28
N ARG A 107 13.87 0.63 -10.00
CA ARG A 107 12.92 1.71 -10.24
C ARG A 107 11.64 1.18 -10.88
N GLY A 108 11.76 0.38 -11.92
CA GLY A 108 10.61 -0.23 -12.59
C GLY A 108 9.80 -1.14 -11.67
N ARG A 109 10.47 -1.90 -10.80
CA ARG A 109 9.82 -2.77 -9.82
C ARG A 109 9.06 -1.96 -8.78
N ILE A 110 9.66 -0.89 -8.26
CA ILE A 110 9.00 0.00 -7.30
C ILE A 110 7.78 0.65 -7.95
N GLU A 111 7.89 1.15 -9.17
CA GLU A 111 6.78 1.76 -9.91
C GLU A 111 5.64 0.76 -10.10
N SER A 112 5.95 -0.48 -10.47
CA SER A 112 4.95 -1.53 -10.67
C SER A 112 4.19 -1.83 -9.38
N ILE A 113 4.87 -1.87 -8.24
CA ILE A 113 4.25 -2.11 -6.93
C ILE A 113 3.35 -0.94 -6.56
N ILE A 114 3.79 0.30 -6.78
CA ILE A 114 2.99 1.49 -6.51
C ILE A 114 1.75 1.53 -7.40
N ASP A 115 1.88 1.23 -8.69
CA ASP A 115 0.75 1.15 -9.63
C ASP A 115 -0.25 0.08 -9.21
N TRP A 116 0.24 -1.08 -8.78
CA TRP A 116 -0.59 -2.15 -8.24
C TRP A 116 -1.36 -1.67 -7.00
N ALA A 117 -0.68 -0.94 -6.11
CA ALA A 117 -1.29 -0.40 -4.91
C ALA A 117 -2.39 0.63 -5.24
N ILE A 118 -2.17 1.47 -6.24
CA ILE A 118 -3.17 2.43 -6.72
C ILE A 118 -4.39 1.68 -7.24
N ALA A 119 -4.19 0.66 -8.07
CA ALA A 119 -5.27 -0.13 -8.65
C ALA A 119 -6.09 -0.87 -7.58
N ARG A 120 -5.46 -1.22 -6.45
CA ARG A 120 -6.12 -1.91 -5.33
C ARG A 120 -6.69 -0.95 -4.28
N GLY A 121 -6.54 0.36 -4.45
CA GLY A 121 -7.08 1.35 -3.53
C GLY A 121 -6.23 1.63 -2.30
N TYR A 122 -5.00 1.13 -2.24
CA TYR A 122 -4.08 1.41 -1.13
C TYR A 122 -3.45 2.79 -1.23
N ARG A 123 -3.51 3.40 -2.39
CA ARG A 123 -3.01 4.73 -2.68
C ARG A 123 -3.95 5.39 -3.71
N THR A 124 -4.19 6.69 -3.59
CA THR A 124 -5.16 7.39 -4.44
C THR A 124 -4.55 8.26 -5.53
N ASP A 125 -3.33 8.73 -5.34
CA ASP A 125 -2.65 9.60 -6.29
C ASP A 125 -1.87 8.79 -7.34
N SER A 126 -1.59 9.41 -8.47
CA SER A 126 -0.80 8.78 -9.53
C SER A 126 0.67 8.66 -9.12
N ASN A 127 1.32 7.71 -9.73
CA ASN A 127 2.74 7.44 -9.51
C ASN A 127 3.64 8.52 -10.14
#